data_07cd8108ceadd924079506a2cb66cbed
#
_entry.id   07cd8108ceadd924079506a2cb66cbed
#
_cell.length_a   1.000
_cell.length_b   1.000
_cell.length_c   1.000
_cell.angle_alpha   90.00
_cell.angle_beta   90.00
_cell.angle_gamma   90.00
#
_symmetry.space_group_name_H-M   'P 1'
#
loop_
_entity.id
_entity.type
_entity.pdbx_description
1 polymer ?
#
loop_
_entity_poly.entity_id
_entity_poly.type
_entity_poly.pdbx_seq_one_letter_code
_entity_poly.pdbx_strand_id
1 'polypeptide(L)'
;MEILNAVSTDVKQIHQLIKVYADKGIVLPRSYLSLYQHLQCLYVMKEEGKIVGVAGLHVLGEDLAEIRSLVVDDQYAGNGIGRLLVNKVAEEAVKLGIQRLISLTYEQEFFAKCDFTVVSRHSLPEKVWVDCMSCPKNDACDEIAMIRFIA
;
A
#
# COMPACT_ATOMS: atom_id res chain seq x y z
N MET A 1 -3.73 20.11 -3.68
CA MET A 1 -3.40 18.75 -3.22
C MET A 1 -3.11 17.88 -4.44
N GLU A 2 -1.96 17.22 -4.49
CA GLU A 2 -1.57 16.41 -5.65
C GLU A 2 -0.78 15.19 -5.24
N ILE A 3 -0.81 14.15 -6.09
CA ILE A 3 -0.02 12.93 -5.89
C ILE A 3 1.30 13.08 -6.64
N LEU A 4 2.40 12.81 -5.93
CA LEU A 4 3.75 12.89 -6.45
C LEU A 4 4.51 11.62 -6.16
N ASN A 5 5.52 11.32 -6.97
CA ASN A 5 6.50 10.31 -6.60
C ASN A 5 7.27 10.82 -5.38
N ALA A 6 7.50 9.93 -4.41
CA ALA A 6 8.28 10.30 -3.24
C ALA A 6 9.73 10.61 -3.64
N VAL A 7 10.32 11.56 -2.95
CA VAL A 7 11.74 11.88 -3.08
C VAL A 7 12.44 11.64 -1.74
N SER A 8 13.78 11.62 -1.75
CA SER A 8 14.55 11.19 -0.58
C SER A 8 14.24 12.01 0.68
N THR A 9 13.99 13.31 0.52
CA THR A 9 13.65 14.18 1.65
C THR A 9 12.27 13.92 2.25
N ASP A 10 11.41 13.16 1.56
CA ASP A 10 10.08 12.80 2.05
C ASP A 10 10.12 11.65 3.07
N VAL A 11 11.19 10.88 3.11
CA VAL A 11 11.24 9.63 3.87
C VAL A 11 10.96 9.82 5.36
N LYS A 12 11.45 10.91 5.96
CA LYS A 12 11.18 11.17 7.37
C LYS A 12 9.69 11.34 7.66
N GLN A 13 9.00 12.10 6.83
CA GLN A 13 7.54 12.29 6.98
C GLN A 13 6.79 11.00 6.70
N ILE A 14 7.21 10.24 5.68
CA ILE A 14 6.59 8.95 5.35
C ILE A 14 6.73 7.99 6.53
N HIS A 15 7.94 7.88 7.07
CA HIS A 15 8.21 7.01 8.20
C HIS A 15 7.33 7.38 9.41
N GLN A 16 7.24 8.67 9.72
CA GLN A 16 6.42 9.16 10.82
C GLN A 16 4.94 8.82 10.63
N LEU A 17 4.44 9.03 9.42
CA LEU A 17 3.04 8.75 9.11
C LEU A 17 2.72 7.25 9.23
N ILE A 18 3.56 6.40 8.64
CA ILE A 18 3.39 4.94 8.72
C ILE A 18 3.47 4.48 10.17
N LYS A 19 4.43 5.00 10.95
CA LYS A 19 4.64 4.58 12.33
C LYS A 19 3.40 4.78 13.20
N VAL A 20 2.69 5.88 13.03
CA VAL A 20 1.46 6.15 13.80
C VAL A 20 0.44 5.01 13.62
N TYR A 21 0.28 4.53 12.40
CA TYR A 21 -0.70 3.48 12.09
C TYR A 21 -0.15 2.08 12.33
N ALA A 22 1.17 1.90 12.18
CA ALA A 22 1.82 0.64 12.54
C ALA A 22 1.73 0.37 14.05
N ASP A 23 1.88 1.40 14.85
CA ASP A 23 1.74 1.31 16.32
C ASP A 23 0.31 0.90 16.72
N LYS A 24 -0.68 1.18 15.87
CA LYS A 24 -2.07 0.75 16.07
C LYS A 24 -2.36 -0.63 15.48
N GLY A 25 -1.37 -1.28 14.86
CA GLY A 25 -1.54 -2.59 14.24
C GLY A 25 -2.28 -2.58 12.91
N ILE A 26 -2.45 -1.42 12.28
CA ILE A 26 -3.22 -1.26 11.04
C ILE A 26 -2.39 -1.59 9.81
N VAL A 27 -1.10 -1.25 9.84
CA VAL A 27 -0.15 -1.52 8.75
C VAL A 27 1.14 -2.07 9.34
N LEU A 28 1.96 -2.70 8.50
CA LEU A 28 3.28 -3.15 8.92
C LEU A 28 4.23 -1.97 9.04
N PRO A 29 5.10 -1.98 10.07
CA PRO A 29 6.13 -0.94 10.18
C PRO A 29 7.14 -1.07 9.04
N ARG A 30 7.74 0.04 8.66
CA ARG A 30 8.79 0.10 7.65
C ARG A 30 9.99 0.84 8.22
N SER A 31 11.18 0.26 8.05
CA SER A 31 12.42 0.92 8.46
C SER A 31 12.78 2.04 7.49
N TYR A 32 13.63 2.96 7.93
CA TYR A 32 14.19 3.97 7.04
C TYR A 32 14.88 3.32 5.83
N LEU A 33 15.66 2.28 6.05
CA LEU A 33 16.36 1.59 4.96
C LEU A 33 15.38 1.04 3.94
N SER A 34 14.32 0.39 4.39
CA SER A 34 13.29 -0.15 3.50
C SER A 34 12.64 0.95 2.66
N LEU A 35 12.33 2.09 3.29
CA LEU A 35 11.72 3.22 2.58
C LEU A 35 12.67 3.80 1.53
N TYR A 36 13.95 3.93 1.84
CA TYR A 36 14.93 4.39 0.86
C TYR A 36 15.10 3.39 -0.28
N GLN A 37 15.13 2.09 0.00
CA GLN A 37 15.29 1.07 -1.03
C GLN A 37 14.09 0.98 -1.98
N HIS A 38 12.90 1.32 -1.49
CA HIS A 38 11.66 1.27 -2.28
C HIS A 38 11.16 2.67 -2.68
N LEU A 39 12.02 3.68 -2.58
CA LEU A 39 11.64 5.07 -2.80
C LEU A 39 10.95 5.29 -4.14
N GLN A 40 11.45 4.65 -5.19
CA GLN A 40 10.92 4.82 -6.54
C GLN A 40 9.50 4.24 -6.71
N CYS A 41 9.07 3.42 -5.77
CA CYS A 41 7.77 2.77 -5.79
C CYS A 41 6.80 3.37 -4.76
N LEU A 42 7.16 4.52 -4.19
CA LEU A 42 6.32 5.21 -3.20
C LEU A 42 5.69 6.46 -3.82
N TYR A 43 4.41 6.61 -3.55
CA TYR A 43 3.61 7.74 -4.02
C TYR A 43 3.04 8.47 -2.81
N VAL A 44 3.09 9.78 -2.84
CA VAL A 44 2.66 10.61 -1.71
C VAL A 44 1.64 11.63 -2.17
N MET A 45 0.68 11.91 -1.29
CA MET A 45 -0.25 13.04 -1.45
C MET A 45 0.26 14.15 -0.56
N LYS A 46 0.47 15.34 -1.15
CA LYS A 46 0.96 16.51 -0.40
C LYS A 46 -0.07 17.62 -0.40
N GLU A 47 -0.20 18.27 0.73
CA GLU A 47 -0.93 19.52 0.85
C GLU A 47 -0.02 20.53 1.55
N GLU A 48 0.29 21.63 0.84
CA GLU A 48 1.17 22.69 1.34
C GLU A 48 2.49 22.14 1.91
N GLY A 49 3.11 21.21 1.20
CA GLY A 49 4.38 20.60 1.58
C GLY A 49 4.29 19.50 2.64
N LYS A 50 3.12 19.27 3.20
CA LYS A 50 2.90 18.21 4.18
C LYS A 50 2.40 16.95 3.49
N ILE A 51 3.00 15.80 3.82
CA ILE A 51 2.54 14.51 3.33
C ILE A 51 1.32 14.08 4.16
N VAL A 52 0.18 13.93 3.48
CA VAL A 52 -1.08 13.54 4.11
C VAL A 52 -1.52 12.14 3.73
N GLY A 53 -0.84 11.51 2.80
CA GLY A 53 -1.10 10.13 2.41
C GLY A 53 0.10 9.54 1.69
N VAL A 54 0.20 8.21 1.74
CA VAL A 54 1.27 7.45 1.10
C VAL A 54 0.74 6.10 0.65
N ALA A 55 1.29 5.56 -0.42
CA ALA A 55 1.05 4.19 -0.88
C ALA A 55 2.28 3.68 -1.61
N GLY A 56 2.53 2.39 -1.52
CA GLY A 56 3.65 1.73 -2.20
C GLY A 56 3.18 0.69 -3.19
N LEU A 57 3.91 0.55 -4.28
CA LEU A 57 3.71 -0.48 -5.30
C LEU A 57 4.86 -1.49 -5.19
N HIS A 58 4.54 -2.75 -4.96
CA HIS A 58 5.53 -3.82 -4.85
C HIS A 58 5.25 -4.89 -5.90
N VAL A 59 6.13 -5.01 -6.87
CA VAL A 59 6.00 -6.04 -7.92
C VAL A 59 6.43 -7.39 -7.34
N LEU A 60 5.55 -8.39 -7.46
CA LEU A 60 5.75 -9.72 -6.89
C LEU A 60 6.02 -10.78 -7.95
N GLY A 61 5.71 -10.50 -9.19
CA GLY A 61 5.89 -11.42 -10.30
C GLY A 61 5.65 -10.72 -11.62
N GLU A 62 5.70 -11.48 -12.71
CA GLU A 62 5.53 -10.94 -14.05
C GLU A 62 4.18 -10.24 -14.23
N ASP A 63 3.14 -10.72 -13.54
CA ASP A 63 1.76 -10.27 -13.72
C ASP A 63 1.06 -10.00 -12.37
N LEU A 64 1.84 -9.76 -11.32
CA LEU A 64 1.28 -9.60 -9.98
C LEU A 64 2.04 -8.53 -9.22
N ALA A 65 1.30 -7.62 -8.61
CA ALA A 65 1.85 -6.62 -7.71
C ALA A 65 0.95 -6.47 -6.49
N GLU A 66 1.49 -5.87 -5.45
CA GLU A 66 0.77 -5.61 -4.22
C GLU A 66 0.85 -4.13 -3.87
N ILE A 67 -0.28 -3.56 -3.46
CA ILE A 67 -0.27 -2.24 -2.84
C ILE A 67 0.04 -2.41 -1.35
N ARG A 68 1.04 -1.68 -0.86
CA ARG A 68 1.52 -1.73 0.52
C ARG A 68 1.60 -0.35 1.12
N SER A 69 1.59 -0.30 2.46
CA SER A 69 1.83 0.93 3.21
C SER A 69 0.86 2.05 2.84
N LEU A 70 -0.37 1.69 2.52
CA LEU A 70 -1.41 2.68 2.24
C LEU A 70 -1.87 3.29 3.55
N VAL A 71 -1.58 4.56 3.73
CA VAL A 71 -1.94 5.31 4.94
C VAL A 71 -2.40 6.70 4.53
N VAL A 72 -3.50 7.15 5.12
CA VAL A 72 -3.99 8.52 4.99
C VAL A 72 -4.10 9.11 6.39
N ASP A 73 -3.60 10.33 6.58
CA ASP A 73 -3.71 11.04 7.85
C ASP A 73 -5.18 11.20 8.22
N ASP A 74 -5.55 10.84 9.46
CA ASP A 74 -6.94 10.89 9.93
C ASP A 74 -7.58 12.26 9.77
N GLN A 75 -6.81 13.33 9.85
CA GLN A 75 -7.32 14.69 9.66
C GLN A 75 -7.83 14.94 8.24
N TYR A 76 -7.44 14.10 7.31
CA TYR A 76 -7.82 14.19 5.90
C TYR A 76 -8.74 13.06 5.46
N ALA A 77 -9.22 12.25 6.40
CA ALA A 77 -10.13 11.15 6.11
C ALA A 77 -11.43 11.68 5.48
N GLY A 78 -12.01 10.88 4.60
CA GLY A 78 -13.26 11.25 3.92
C GLY A 78 -13.11 12.16 2.71
N ASN A 79 -11.88 12.52 2.33
CA ASN A 79 -11.62 13.38 1.17
C ASN A 79 -11.23 12.61 -0.09
N GLY A 80 -11.35 11.29 -0.07
CA GLY A 80 -11.05 10.45 -1.23
C GLY A 80 -9.56 10.26 -1.51
N ILE A 81 -8.67 10.65 -0.61
CA ILE A 81 -7.23 10.54 -0.79
C ILE A 81 -6.79 9.09 -0.94
N GLY A 82 -7.32 8.20 -0.11
CA GLY A 82 -6.98 6.77 -0.18
C GLY A 82 -7.31 6.18 -1.54
N ARG A 83 -8.49 6.50 -2.07
CA ARG A 83 -8.91 6.03 -3.40
C ARG A 83 -8.02 6.58 -4.51
N LEU A 84 -7.65 7.86 -4.43
CA LEU A 84 -6.74 8.45 -5.40
C LEU A 84 -5.38 7.78 -5.39
N LEU A 85 -4.87 7.45 -4.21
CA LEU A 85 -3.60 6.73 -4.08
C LEU A 85 -3.69 5.31 -4.63
N VAL A 86 -4.77 4.59 -4.36
CA VAL A 86 -4.99 3.24 -4.93
C VAL A 86 -5.01 3.31 -6.46
N ASN A 87 -5.73 4.27 -7.01
CA ASN A 87 -5.81 4.42 -8.45
C ASN A 87 -4.46 4.79 -9.07
N LYS A 88 -3.66 5.60 -8.38
CA LYS A 88 -2.30 5.93 -8.82
C LYS A 88 -1.42 4.68 -8.87
N VAL A 89 -1.46 3.85 -7.83
CA VAL A 89 -0.71 2.59 -7.80
C VAL A 89 -1.16 1.69 -8.94
N ALA A 90 -2.46 1.58 -9.17
CA ALA A 90 -3.00 0.77 -10.27
C ALA A 90 -2.51 1.26 -11.64
N GLU A 91 -2.54 2.58 -11.88
CA GLU A 91 -2.03 3.17 -13.12
C GLU A 91 -0.56 2.84 -13.35
N GLU A 92 0.26 2.97 -12.31
CA GLU A 92 1.69 2.70 -12.41
C GLU A 92 1.97 1.21 -12.61
N ALA A 93 1.18 0.34 -12.00
CA ALA A 93 1.28 -1.10 -12.21
C ALA A 93 0.95 -1.47 -13.66
N VAL A 94 -0.08 -0.87 -14.24
CA VAL A 94 -0.45 -1.09 -15.66
C VAL A 94 0.72 -0.72 -16.58
N LYS A 95 1.41 0.38 -16.30
CA LYS A 95 2.58 0.80 -17.09
C LYS A 95 3.71 -0.23 -17.06
N LEU A 96 3.77 -1.05 -16.01
CA LEU A 96 4.78 -2.11 -15.86
C LEU A 96 4.31 -3.44 -16.47
N GLY A 97 3.12 -3.50 -17.05
CA GLY A 97 2.56 -4.72 -17.63
C GLY A 97 1.82 -5.60 -16.63
N ILE A 98 1.59 -5.13 -15.42
CA ILE A 98 0.90 -5.89 -14.38
C ILE A 98 -0.60 -5.88 -14.64
N GLN A 99 -1.24 -7.04 -14.54
CA GLN A 99 -2.70 -7.17 -14.72
C GLN A 99 -3.44 -7.43 -13.41
N ARG A 100 -2.75 -7.86 -12.36
CA ARG A 100 -3.37 -8.18 -11.08
C ARG A 100 -2.71 -7.41 -9.95
N LEU A 101 -3.52 -6.65 -9.23
CA LEU A 101 -3.09 -5.90 -8.05
C LEU A 101 -3.78 -6.47 -6.82
N ILE A 102 -3.01 -6.82 -5.80
CA ILE A 102 -3.54 -7.39 -4.57
C ILE A 102 -3.32 -6.45 -3.38
N SER A 103 -4.12 -6.67 -2.35
CA SER A 103 -3.96 -6.02 -1.05
C SER A 103 -4.22 -7.05 0.05
N LEU A 104 -3.39 -7.04 1.07
CA LEU A 104 -3.63 -7.76 2.32
C LEU A 104 -4.06 -6.71 3.34
N THR A 105 -5.30 -6.77 3.82
CA THR A 105 -5.89 -5.63 4.51
C THR A 105 -6.90 -6.01 5.59
N TYR A 106 -7.09 -5.12 6.56
CA TYR A 106 -8.25 -5.13 7.47
C TYR A 106 -9.39 -4.26 6.94
N GLU A 107 -9.16 -3.47 5.87
CA GLU A 107 -10.10 -2.46 5.36
C GLU A 107 -10.86 -2.99 4.14
N GLN A 108 -11.64 -4.06 4.36
CA GLN A 108 -12.37 -4.72 3.28
C GLN A 108 -13.34 -3.78 2.57
N GLU A 109 -14.09 -2.98 3.31
CA GLU A 109 -15.07 -2.08 2.70
C GLU A 109 -14.42 -1.02 1.84
N PHE A 110 -13.30 -0.47 2.30
CA PHE A 110 -12.55 0.53 1.55
C PHE A 110 -12.08 -0.03 0.21
N PHE A 111 -11.43 -1.20 0.25
CA PHE A 111 -10.91 -1.80 -0.99
C PHE A 111 -12.02 -2.28 -1.91
N ALA A 112 -13.16 -2.75 -1.36
CA ALA A 112 -14.31 -3.10 -2.18
C ALA A 112 -14.80 -1.88 -2.98
N LYS A 113 -14.81 -0.70 -2.37
CA LYS A 113 -15.17 0.54 -3.07
C LYS A 113 -14.13 0.96 -4.11
N CYS A 114 -12.92 0.42 -4.03
CA CYS A 114 -11.85 0.64 -5.01
C CYS A 114 -11.79 -0.49 -6.05
N ASP A 115 -12.88 -1.26 -6.21
CA ASP A 115 -13.03 -2.31 -7.21
C ASP A 115 -12.19 -3.58 -6.92
N PHE A 116 -11.81 -3.79 -5.67
CA PHE A 116 -11.18 -5.03 -5.25
C PHE A 116 -12.25 -6.02 -4.79
N THR A 117 -11.97 -7.32 -4.99
CA THR A 117 -12.82 -8.40 -4.48
C THR A 117 -12.01 -9.33 -3.59
N VAL A 118 -12.67 -9.96 -2.64
CA VAL A 118 -12.02 -10.90 -1.73
C VAL A 118 -11.55 -12.14 -2.52
N VAL A 119 -10.35 -12.60 -2.22
CA VAL A 119 -9.78 -13.81 -2.81
C VAL A 119 -9.19 -14.68 -1.71
N SER A 120 -9.17 -16.00 -1.94
CA SER A 120 -8.54 -16.92 -1.00
C SER A 120 -7.04 -16.66 -0.92
N ARG A 121 -6.50 -16.59 0.30
CA ARG A 121 -5.06 -16.47 0.52
C ARG A 121 -4.29 -17.62 -0.11
N HIS A 122 -4.90 -18.82 -0.14
CA HIS A 122 -4.27 -20.01 -0.70
C HIS A 122 -4.14 -19.98 -2.23
N SER A 123 -4.86 -19.09 -2.90
CA SER A 123 -4.79 -18.93 -4.35
C SER A 123 -3.66 -18.02 -4.81
N LEU A 124 -2.96 -17.38 -3.89
CA LEU A 124 -1.89 -16.44 -4.19
C LEU A 124 -0.54 -17.13 -4.20
N PRO A 125 0.42 -16.69 -5.06
CA PRO A 125 1.76 -17.24 -5.07
C PRO A 125 2.45 -17.12 -3.71
N GLU A 126 3.31 -18.09 -3.37
CA GLU A 126 4.01 -18.11 -2.09
C GLU A 126 4.80 -16.84 -1.80
N LYS A 127 5.44 -16.25 -2.81
CA LYS A 127 6.25 -15.05 -2.62
C LYS A 127 5.45 -13.83 -2.17
N VAL A 128 4.13 -13.87 -2.27
CA VAL A 128 3.26 -12.84 -1.68
C VAL A 128 3.39 -12.83 -0.16
N TRP A 129 3.76 -13.97 0.43
CA TRP A 129 3.82 -14.17 1.88
C TRP A 129 5.15 -13.75 2.51
N VAL A 130 6.10 -13.22 1.76
CA VAL A 130 7.42 -12.83 2.30
C VAL A 130 7.29 -11.87 3.47
N ASP A 131 6.47 -10.83 3.35
CA ASP A 131 6.21 -9.90 4.46
C ASP A 131 5.51 -10.60 5.62
N CYS A 132 4.60 -11.52 5.32
CA CYS A 132 3.86 -12.25 6.34
C CYS A 132 4.77 -13.18 7.15
N MET A 133 5.77 -13.78 6.53
CA MET A 133 6.70 -14.68 7.21
C MET A 133 7.51 -13.97 8.29
N SER A 134 7.83 -12.70 8.11
CA SER A 134 8.55 -11.89 9.10
C SER A 134 7.61 -11.07 9.98
N CYS A 135 6.31 -11.14 9.76
CA CYS A 135 5.31 -10.39 10.52
C CYS A 135 5.03 -11.05 11.86
N PRO A 136 4.95 -10.29 12.97
CA PRO A 136 4.57 -10.86 14.27
C PRO A 136 3.22 -11.56 14.29
N LYS A 137 2.35 -11.28 13.33
CA LYS A 137 1.01 -11.88 13.20
C LYS A 137 0.96 -13.08 12.26
N ASN A 138 2.09 -13.59 11.80
CA ASN A 138 2.12 -14.63 10.76
C ASN A 138 1.19 -15.82 11.06
N ASP A 139 1.23 -16.34 12.29
CA ASP A 139 0.45 -17.52 12.67
C ASP A 139 -1.01 -17.20 13.03
N ALA A 140 -1.33 -15.92 13.27
CA ALA A 140 -2.64 -15.48 13.73
C ALA A 140 -3.15 -14.28 12.90
N CYS A 141 -2.65 -14.11 11.69
CA CYS A 141 -3.05 -13.00 10.84
C CYS A 141 -4.49 -13.19 10.35
N ASP A 142 -5.32 -12.21 10.60
CA ASP A 142 -6.71 -12.16 10.17
C ASP A 142 -6.95 -11.17 9.03
N GLU A 143 -5.89 -10.65 8.42
CA GLU A 143 -6.02 -9.79 7.26
C GLU A 143 -6.68 -10.52 6.09
N ILE A 144 -7.45 -9.77 5.33
CA ILE A 144 -8.20 -10.27 4.17
C ILE A 144 -7.36 -10.02 2.92
N ALA A 145 -7.26 -11.04 2.07
CA ALA A 145 -6.63 -10.89 0.76
C ALA A 145 -7.68 -10.42 -0.25
N MET A 146 -7.35 -9.38 -1.01
CA MET A 146 -8.23 -8.81 -2.02
C MET A 146 -7.46 -8.60 -3.32
N ILE A 147 -8.17 -8.67 -4.44
CA ILE A 147 -7.58 -8.55 -5.77
C ILE A 147 -8.41 -7.64 -6.67
N ARG A 148 -7.70 -6.89 -7.53
CA ARG A 148 -8.31 -6.10 -8.59
C ARG A 148 -7.58 -6.39 -9.89
N PHE A 149 -8.34 -6.68 -10.95
CA PHE A 149 -7.79 -6.83 -12.29
C PHE A 149 -7.73 -5.44 -12.92
N ILE A 150 -6.53 -5.01 -13.32
CA ILE A 150 -6.26 -3.62 -13.70
C ILE A 150 -5.87 -3.41 -15.16
N ALA A 151 -5.76 -4.48 -15.93
CA ALA A 151 -5.45 -4.34 -17.36
C ALA A 151 -6.26 -5.29 -18.21
#